data_e9bf2a7a902265c09e0a5d84bbba83cc
#
_entry.id   e9bf2a7a902265c09e0a5d84bbba83cc
#
_cell.length_a   1.000
_cell.length_b   1.000
_cell.length_c   1.000
_cell.angle_alpha   90.00
_cell.angle_beta   90.00
_cell.angle_gamma   90.00
#
_symmetry.space_group_name_H-M   'P 1'
#
loop_
_entity.id
_entity.type
_entity.pdbx_description
1 polymer ?
#
loop_
_entity_poly.entity_id
_entity_poly.type
_entity_poly.pdbx_seq_one_letter_code
_entity_poly.pdbx_strand_id
1 'polypeptide(L)'
;MRKLTVIFAWILIVPAFAKDVMLMNRIGPSLSELYVANADGTAEHKLLASAGFDYHASYSSDGAWIVFTSERAGYGQADIYRVHSDGTGLERLTDDPALDDQAVFSADGNEIAFVSTRGATHRANVWILNLKTKSVRNLTGSSEIQGDPVKPDGFFRPAWSPDGKWIAFTSDRNTEWKGHGNGSGWEHVQELSIYIVHPDGTSLKRITAAGICSGSPKWSADSKQIVYYEIPVESTWNARVSGLSARATSQIVSVDVTTGKRTEQTSGPGLKMQPQFLPDGGVGYGTKSGKNQGVAYTTGKGKFPPSLRSPAWTPDGKTVVYEKVDYTRRPQNQLLYSWDPQYEFRYTDVFPSFSKDGVLLITSKDLDSSIVTMNADGSDRKTIFQTVQGAAFAPSWSPDGKRIAFGYGGYLQGRRTAGAKLMSMNRDGSNLEELTADLPNAGFPSWSADGRQIVYRSFAANQRGLRIFDLDRRTSRVLTDGVDNLPYWSPDGSRIVFTRAVDNNFDIFTVKPDGTDLQRLTTSPANDAHAVWSGDGKFIMWNSGEYGFRDEAALYDNSFQPYGSNWIMDANGMNKRQLTESHWEDSMPCFASGPHR
;
A
#
# COMPACT_ATOMS: atom_id res chain seq x y z
N MET A 1 62.41 -36.11 -7.29
CA MET A 1 62.06 -34.72 -7.45
C MET A 1 60.62 -34.61 -7.95
N ARG A 2 59.66 -34.38 -7.09
CA ARG A 2 58.26 -34.17 -7.45
C ARG A 2 58.05 -32.68 -7.67
N LYS A 3 57.63 -32.27 -8.86
CA LYS A 3 57.27 -30.89 -9.16
C LYS A 3 55.89 -30.56 -8.54
N LEU A 4 55.85 -29.61 -7.64
CA LEU A 4 54.61 -29.04 -7.12
C LEU A 4 54.13 -27.97 -8.10
N THR A 5 52.99 -28.21 -8.75
CA THR A 5 52.33 -27.20 -9.59
C THR A 5 51.37 -26.40 -8.69
N VAL A 6 51.71 -25.15 -8.44
CA VAL A 6 50.83 -24.20 -7.71
C VAL A 6 49.88 -23.58 -8.73
N ILE A 7 48.59 -23.88 -8.60
CA ILE A 7 47.54 -23.26 -9.40
C ILE A 7 47.14 -21.97 -8.65
N PHE A 8 47.46 -20.81 -9.22
CA PHE A 8 46.92 -19.53 -8.79
C PHE A 8 45.47 -19.38 -9.32
N ALA A 9 44.48 -19.51 -8.45
CA ALA A 9 43.12 -19.12 -8.76
C ALA A 9 43.04 -17.59 -8.69
N TRP A 10 42.86 -16.93 -9.82
CA TRP A 10 42.48 -15.51 -9.86
C TRP A 10 41.04 -15.39 -9.43
N ILE A 11 40.80 -14.90 -8.21
CA ILE A 11 39.48 -14.43 -7.77
C ILE A 11 39.28 -13.10 -8.49
N LEU A 12 38.46 -13.09 -9.52
CA LEU A 12 37.90 -11.88 -10.11
C LEU A 12 37.03 -11.23 -9.07
N ILE A 13 37.57 -10.27 -8.35
CA ILE A 13 36.78 -9.33 -7.55
C ILE A 13 36.05 -8.42 -8.56
N VAL A 14 34.84 -8.80 -8.93
CA VAL A 14 33.92 -7.87 -9.61
C VAL A 14 33.66 -6.75 -8.61
N PRO A 15 33.98 -5.47 -8.91
CA PRO A 15 33.61 -4.39 -8.05
C PRO A 15 32.08 -4.41 -7.91
N ALA A 16 31.57 -4.57 -6.70
CA ALA A 16 30.17 -4.34 -6.42
C ALA A 16 29.91 -2.85 -6.75
N PHE A 17 29.26 -2.58 -7.86
CA PHE A 17 28.79 -1.23 -8.15
C PHE A 17 27.88 -0.82 -6.99
N ALA A 18 28.12 0.34 -6.40
CA ALA A 18 27.23 0.89 -5.38
C ALA A 18 25.84 1.07 -6.02
N LYS A 19 24.83 0.53 -5.36
CA LYS A 19 23.44 0.69 -5.81
C LYS A 19 23.03 2.17 -5.73
N ASP A 20 22.23 2.60 -6.68
CA ASP A 20 21.60 3.91 -6.59
C ASP A 20 20.60 3.93 -5.42
N VAL A 21 20.65 5.00 -4.63
CA VAL A 21 19.76 5.15 -3.48
C VAL A 21 18.47 5.83 -3.89
N MET A 22 17.36 5.18 -3.54
CA MET A 22 16.02 5.65 -3.74
C MET A 22 15.33 5.85 -2.40
N LEU A 23 14.87 7.06 -2.13
CA LEU A 23 14.00 7.33 -1.00
C LEU A 23 12.55 7.16 -1.40
N MET A 24 11.76 6.59 -0.52
CA MET A 24 10.32 6.43 -0.72
C MET A 24 9.58 6.52 0.61
N ASN A 25 8.34 6.99 0.53
CA ASN A 25 7.41 6.95 1.65
C ASN A 25 6.66 5.62 1.63
N ARG A 26 6.51 5.01 2.81
CA ARG A 26 5.66 3.84 3.01
C ARG A 26 4.55 4.17 3.98
N ILE A 27 3.30 4.15 3.51
CA ILE A 27 2.12 4.40 4.33
C ILE A 27 1.63 3.07 4.89
N GLY A 28 1.60 2.96 6.21
CA GLY A 28 1.20 1.77 6.96
C GLY A 28 1.61 1.90 8.42
N PRO A 29 1.30 0.91 9.26
CA PRO A 29 1.77 0.88 10.64
C PRO A 29 3.31 0.88 10.70
N SER A 30 3.86 1.45 11.76
CA SER A 30 5.30 1.37 12.05
C SER A 30 5.69 0.09 12.78
N LEU A 31 4.71 -0.54 13.45
CA LEU A 31 4.84 -1.79 14.18
C LEU A 31 3.57 -2.61 14.03
N SER A 32 3.71 -3.90 13.83
CA SER A 32 2.65 -4.89 13.92
C SER A 32 3.17 -6.11 14.68
N GLU A 33 2.42 -6.56 15.68
CA GLU A 33 2.79 -7.67 16.55
C GLU A 33 1.59 -8.57 16.81
N LEU A 34 1.82 -9.88 16.88
CA LEU A 34 0.79 -10.86 17.17
C LEU A 34 0.65 -11.07 18.69
N TYR A 35 -0.59 -11.05 19.14
CA TYR A 35 -1.02 -11.34 20.51
C TYR A 35 -1.99 -12.50 20.53
N VAL A 36 -1.96 -13.25 21.61
CA VAL A 36 -2.88 -14.35 21.88
C VAL A 36 -3.61 -14.07 23.18
N ALA A 37 -4.91 -14.35 23.22
CA ALA A 37 -5.74 -14.23 24.41
C ALA A 37 -6.79 -15.35 24.46
N ASN A 38 -7.38 -15.57 25.64
CA ASN A 38 -8.62 -16.33 25.73
C ASN A 38 -9.73 -15.65 24.92
N ALA A 39 -10.72 -16.41 24.46
CA ALA A 39 -11.84 -15.88 23.68
C ALA A 39 -12.70 -14.84 24.44
N ASP A 40 -12.55 -14.72 25.75
CA ASP A 40 -13.17 -13.67 26.57
C ASP A 40 -12.27 -12.42 26.75
N GLY A 41 -11.09 -12.40 26.13
CA GLY A 41 -10.11 -11.31 26.20
C GLY A 41 -9.19 -11.36 27.42
N THR A 42 -9.27 -12.41 28.24
CA THR A 42 -8.37 -12.60 29.40
C THR A 42 -7.05 -13.27 28.98
N ALA A 43 -6.06 -13.27 29.86
CA ALA A 43 -4.75 -13.90 29.67
C ALA A 43 -4.01 -13.46 28.39
N GLU A 44 -4.23 -12.22 27.95
CA GLU A 44 -3.54 -11.67 26.78
C GLU A 44 -2.01 -11.66 26.99
N HIS A 45 -1.31 -12.14 25.98
CA HIS A 45 0.16 -12.09 25.94
C HIS A 45 0.65 -11.98 24.49
N LYS A 46 1.87 -11.49 24.33
CA LYS A 46 2.53 -11.41 23.04
C LYS A 46 2.97 -12.81 22.59
N LEU A 47 2.66 -13.19 21.35
CA LEU A 47 2.99 -14.50 20.79
C LEU A 47 4.50 -14.71 20.63
N LEU A 48 5.21 -13.71 20.11
CA LEU A 48 6.64 -13.78 19.82
C LEU A 48 7.41 -12.72 20.62
N ALA A 49 8.52 -13.11 21.24
CA ALA A 49 9.36 -12.19 22.02
C ALA A 49 10.06 -11.12 21.14
N SER A 50 10.45 -11.48 19.91
CA SER A 50 11.10 -10.57 18.96
C SER A 50 10.07 -9.89 18.06
N ALA A 51 10.19 -8.57 17.90
CA ALA A 51 9.43 -7.84 16.89
C ALA A 51 9.86 -8.29 15.48
N GLY A 52 8.90 -8.57 14.62
CA GLY A 52 9.15 -9.03 13.24
C GLY A 52 8.29 -8.33 12.20
N PHE A 53 7.43 -7.40 12.62
CA PHE A 53 6.36 -6.86 11.81
C PHE A 53 5.46 -7.99 11.30
N ASP A 54 4.68 -8.57 12.23
CA ASP A 54 3.93 -9.80 12.07
C ASP A 54 2.42 -9.51 11.92
N TYR A 55 1.74 -10.15 10.97
CA TYR A 55 0.32 -9.94 10.68
C TYR A 55 -0.35 -11.13 9.99
N HIS A 56 -1.66 -11.08 9.79
CA HIS A 56 -2.50 -12.07 9.11
C HIS A 56 -2.32 -13.51 9.61
N ALA A 57 -2.44 -13.71 10.91
CA ALA A 57 -2.30 -15.02 11.53
C ALA A 57 -3.52 -15.93 11.33
N SER A 58 -3.28 -17.24 11.23
CA SER A 58 -4.30 -18.29 11.18
C SER A 58 -3.85 -19.55 11.90
N TYR A 59 -4.75 -20.23 12.60
CA TYR A 59 -4.47 -21.50 13.26
C TYR A 59 -4.53 -22.70 12.31
N SER A 60 -3.76 -23.74 12.62
CA SER A 60 -3.94 -25.09 12.06
C SER A 60 -5.24 -25.73 12.56
N SER A 61 -5.71 -26.77 11.85
CA SER A 61 -6.95 -27.49 12.17
C SER A 61 -6.94 -28.17 13.56
N ASP A 62 -5.77 -28.49 14.10
CA ASP A 62 -5.56 -29.02 15.45
C ASP A 62 -5.26 -27.94 16.50
N GLY A 63 -5.12 -26.66 16.09
CA GLY A 63 -4.79 -25.54 16.97
C GLY A 63 -3.34 -25.52 17.45
N ALA A 64 -2.48 -26.44 17.01
CA ALA A 64 -1.10 -26.56 17.49
C ALA A 64 -0.15 -25.55 16.87
N TRP A 65 -0.44 -25.09 15.65
CA TRP A 65 0.38 -24.14 14.90
C TRP A 65 -0.39 -22.87 14.57
N ILE A 66 0.38 -21.79 14.45
CA ILE A 66 -0.06 -20.52 13.88
C ILE A 66 0.81 -20.27 12.65
N VAL A 67 0.20 -20.02 11.49
CA VAL A 67 0.84 -19.52 10.29
C VAL A 67 0.54 -18.03 10.16
N PHE A 68 1.51 -17.21 9.75
CA PHE A 68 1.38 -15.77 9.68
C PHE A 68 2.37 -15.18 8.69
N THR A 69 2.15 -13.92 8.32
CA THR A 69 3.05 -13.13 7.49
C THR A 69 4.00 -12.33 8.37
N SER A 70 5.27 -12.25 7.97
CA SER A 70 6.30 -11.48 8.70
C SER A 70 7.30 -10.84 7.76
N GLU A 71 7.71 -9.61 8.09
CA GLU A 71 8.77 -8.88 7.40
C GLU A 71 10.14 -8.97 8.13
N ARG A 72 10.34 -9.97 8.98
CA ARG A 72 11.55 -10.12 9.81
C ARG A 72 12.82 -10.46 9.02
N ALA A 73 12.70 -10.99 7.81
CA ALA A 73 13.84 -11.29 6.94
C ALA A 73 14.41 -10.04 6.26
N GLY A 74 13.60 -8.99 6.08
CA GLY A 74 13.98 -7.72 5.51
C GLY A 74 12.80 -6.78 5.56
N TYR A 75 12.97 -5.59 6.10
CA TYR A 75 11.90 -4.63 6.29
C TYR A 75 11.22 -4.26 4.96
N GLY A 76 10.00 -4.73 4.78
CA GLY A 76 9.23 -4.61 3.53
C GLY A 76 9.10 -5.90 2.74
N GLN A 77 9.92 -6.94 3.02
CA GLN A 77 9.75 -8.26 2.43
C GLN A 77 8.78 -9.08 3.29
N ALA A 78 7.62 -9.38 2.76
CA ALA A 78 6.61 -10.19 3.41
C ALA A 78 6.79 -11.66 3.02
N ASP A 79 7.03 -12.50 4.02
CA ASP A 79 7.16 -13.97 3.88
C ASP A 79 6.23 -14.69 4.84
N ILE A 80 5.93 -15.95 4.53
CA ILE A 80 5.15 -16.83 5.38
C ILE A 80 6.03 -17.50 6.41
N TYR A 81 5.62 -17.40 7.66
CA TYR A 81 6.21 -18.05 8.82
C TYR A 81 5.17 -18.91 9.52
N ARG A 82 5.64 -19.89 10.29
CA ARG A 82 4.81 -20.59 11.27
C ARG A 82 5.51 -20.67 12.62
N VAL A 83 4.73 -20.86 13.66
CA VAL A 83 5.18 -21.01 15.05
C VAL A 83 4.18 -21.90 15.78
N HIS A 84 4.61 -22.62 16.81
CA HIS A 84 3.68 -23.28 17.71
C HIS A 84 2.78 -22.26 18.43
N SER A 85 1.58 -22.66 18.80
CA SER A 85 0.62 -21.78 19.50
C SER A 85 1.13 -21.22 20.83
N ASP A 86 2.18 -21.83 21.40
CA ASP A 86 2.90 -21.36 22.59
C ASP A 86 4.07 -20.39 22.28
N GLY A 87 4.27 -20.01 21.02
CA GLY A 87 5.33 -19.10 20.57
C GLY A 87 6.70 -19.76 20.33
N THR A 88 6.82 -21.07 20.47
CA THR A 88 8.07 -21.82 20.20
C THR A 88 8.13 -22.34 18.76
N GLY A 89 9.33 -22.74 18.30
CA GLY A 89 9.49 -23.42 17.01
C GLY A 89 9.23 -22.53 15.80
N LEU A 90 9.61 -21.26 15.85
CA LEU A 90 9.49 -20.32 14.72
C LEU A 90 10.26 -20.82 13.49
N GLU A 91 9.56 -20.94 12.35
CA GLU A 91 10.11 -21.39 11.07
C GLU A 91 9.66 -20.49 9.93
N ARG A 92 10.59 -20.06 9.06
CA ARG A 92 10.30 -19.40 7.79
C ARG A 92 9.91 -20.46 6.75
N LEU A 93 8.80 -20.26 6.06
CA LEU A 93 8.26 -21.21 5.08
C LEU A 93 8.49 -20.77 3.63
N THR A 94 8.54 -19.48 3.37
CA THR A 94 8.83 -18.90 2.05
C THR A 94 9.98 -17.91 2.13
N ASP A 95 10.69 -17.72 1.00
CA ASP A 95 11.83 -16.81 0.89
C ASP A 95 11.93 -16.18 -0.52
N ASP A 96 10.82 -16.16 -1.26
CA ASP A 96 10.72 -15.53 -2.57
C ASP A 96 10.78 -13.99 -2.45
N PRO A 97 11.42 -13.25 -3.37
CA PRO A 97 11.40 -11.79 -3.39
C PRO A 97 10.00 -11.17 -3.53
N ALA A 98 9.02 -11.93 -4.04
CA ALA A 98 7.63 -11.52 -4.13
C ALA A 98 6.98 -11.37 -2.75
N LEU A 99 5.89 -10.62 -2.69
CA LEU A 99 5.06 -10.53 -1.50
C LEU A 99 4.31 -11.85 -1.31
N ASP A 100 4.49 -12.48 -0.13
CA ASP A 100 3.76 -13.65 0.32
C ASP A 100 2.92 -13.31 1.56
N ASP A 101 1.61 -13.55 1.53
CA ASP A 101 0.69 -13.11 2.58
C ASP A 101 -0.53 -14.05 2.76
N GLN A 102 -1.32 -13.85 3.83
CA GLN A 102 -2.64 -14.42 4.08
C GLN A 102 -2.66 -15.96 4.05
N ALA A 103 -1.66 -16.58 4.65
CA ALA A 103 -1.52 -18.04 4.65
C ALA A 103 -2.53 -18.75 5.55
N VAL A 104 -2.98 -19.93 5.10
CA VAL A 104 -3.86 -20.84 5.86
C VAL A 104 -3.44 -22.28 5.64
N PHE A 105 -3.51 -23.11 6.68
CA PHE A 105 -3.25 -24.54 6.61
C PHE A 105 -4.35 -25.30 5.86
N SER A 106 -3.97 -26.36 5.13
CA SER A 106 -4.91 -27.40 4.70
C SER A 106 -5.50 -28.15 5.89
N ALA A 107 -6.62 -28.83 5.68
CA ALA A 107 -7.32 -29.57 6.73
C ALA A 107 -6.44 -30.65 7.41
N ASP A 108 -5.57 -31.29 6.64
CA ASP A 108 -4.62 -32.32 7.09
C ASP A 108 -3.27 -31.76 7.59
N GLY A 109 -3.08 -30.44 7.51
CA GLY A 109 -1.86 -29.75 7.94
C GLY A 109 -0.63 -29.96 7.05
N ASN A 110 -0.76 -30.62 5.88
CA ASN A 110 0.37 -30.94 5.00
C ASN A 110 0.68 -29.83 3.98
N GLU A 111 -0.28 -28.97 3.70
CA GLU A 111 -0.15 -27.87 2.74
C GLU A 111 -0.56 -26.54 3.37
N ILE A 112 -0.09 -25.45 2.74
CA ILE A 112 -0.51 -24.08 3.05
C ILE A 112 -0.99 -23.43 1.76
N ALA A 113 -2.19 -22.88 1.76
CA ALA A 113 -2.62 -21.94 0.74
C ALA A 113 -2.27 -20.52 1.20
N PHE A 114 -1.68 -19.73 0.32
CA PHE A 114 -1.26 -18.37 0.60
C PHE A 114 -1.39 -17.49 -0.65
N VAL A 115 -1.40 -16.19 -0.47
CA VAL A 115 -1.40 -15.23 -1.57
C VAL A 115 0.04 -14.85 -1.89
N SER A 116 0.39 -14.82 -3.17
CA SER A 116 1.70 -14.37 -3.61
C SER A 116 1.63 -13.60 -4.92
N THR A 117 2.50 -12.60 -5.06
CA THR A 117 2.72 -11.85 -6.30
C THR A 117 3.80 -12.47 -7.18
N ARG A 118 4.34 -13.64 -6.81
CA ARG A 118 5.35 -14.36 -7.60
C ARG A 118 4.84 -14.72 -8.99
N GLY A 119 5.72 -14.66 -9.96
CA GLY A 119 5.39 -14.95 -11.36
C GLY A 119 5.55 -13.72 -12.26
N ALA A 120 5.50 -13.95 -13.58
CA ALA A 120 5.83 -12.92 -14.58
C ALA A 120 4.88 -11.72 -14.62
N THR A 121 3.69 -11.85 -14.03
CA THR A 121 2.66 -10.79 -14.08
C THR A 121 2.57 -9.99 -12.78
N HIS A 122 3.30 -10.34 -11.73
CA HIS A 122 3.25 -9.72 -10.40
C HIS A 122 1.83 -9.57 -9.81
N ARG A 123 0.88 -10.36 -10.31
CA ARG A 123 -0.51 -10.36 -9.82
C ARG A 123 -0.64 -11.19 -8.56
N ALA A 124 -1.45 -10.72 -7.61
CA ALA A 124 -1.81 -11.48 -6.44
C ALA A 124 -2.60 -12.73 -6.83
N ASN A 125 -2.03 -13.91 -6.63
CA ASN A 125 -2.64 -15.22 -6.88
C ASN A 125 -2.62 -16.06 -5.62
N VAL A 126 -3.54 -17.02 -5.53
CA VAL A 126 -3.47 -18.07 -4.50
C VAL A 126 -2.50 -19.15 -4.94
N TRP A 127 -1.53 -19.43 -4.09
CA TRP A 127 -0.52 -20.47 -4.27
C TRP A 127 -0.65 -21.53 -3.18
N ILE A 128 -0.16 -22.73 -3.45
CA ILE A 128 -0.12 -23.82 -2.50
C ILE A 128 1.32 -24.28 -2.31
N LEU A 129 1.77 -24.28 -1.06
CA LEU A 129 3.06 -24.81 -0.61
C LEU A 129 2.83 -26.17 0.05
N ASN A 130 3.49 -27.21 -0.43
CA ASN A 130 3.58 -28.49 0.27
C ASN A 130 4.70 -28.44 1.32
N LEU A 131 4.34 -28.61 2.61
CA LEU A 131 5.29 -28.44 3.71
C LEU A 131 6.40 -29.49 3.75
N LYS A 132 6.15 -30.68 3.22
CA LYS A 132 7.12 -31.78 3.20
C LYS A 132 8.10 -31.66 2.04
N THR A 133 7.59 -31.44 0.83
CA THR A 133 8.41 -31.39 -0.39
C THR A 133 8.96 -29.99 -0.68
N LYS A 134 8.41 -28.97 -0.01
CA LYS A 134 8.68 -27.54 -0.26
C LYS A 134 8.31 -27.09 -1.69
N SER A 135 7.57 -27.90 -2.43
CA SER A 135 7.08 -27.52 -3.75
C SER A 135 5.96 -26.48 -3.66
N VAL A 136 5.99 -25.49 -4.55
CA VAL A 136 5.01 -24.43 -4.65
C VAL A 136 4.31 -24.49 -6.00
N ARG A 137 2.99 -24.36 -6.05
CA ARG A 137 2.19 -24.34 -7.27
C ARG A 137 1.16 -23.21 -7.25
N ASN A 138 0.90 -22.62 -8.41
CA ASN A 138 -0.14 -21.60 -8.56
C ASN A 138 -1.51 -22.27 -8.70
N LEU A 139 -2.42 -22.03 -7.76
CA LEU A 139 -3.78 -22.54 -7.79
C LEU A 139 -4.65 -21.76 -8.77
N THR A 140 -4.52 -20.43 -8.80
CA THR A 140 -5.41 -19.53 -9.56
C THR A 140 -4.82 -19.09 -10.89
N GLY A 141 -3.66 -19.61 -11.29
CA GLY A 141 -2.93 -19.19 -12.50
C GLY A 141 -3.46 -19.76 -13.82
N SER A 142 -4.44 -20.69 -13.82
CA SER A 142 -4.98 -21.23 -15.06
C SER A 142 -5.88 -20.23 -15.78
N SER A 143 -5.97 -20.32 -17.11
CA SER A 143 -6.83 -19.47 -17.92
C SER A 143 -8.33 -19.59 -17.60
N GLU A 144 -8.74 -20.71 -17.00
CA GLU A 144 -10.13 -20.93 -16.57
C GLU A 144 -10.46 -20.14 -15.30
N ILE A 145 -9.46 -19.94 -14.43
CA ILE A 145 -9.62 -19.19 -13.17
C ILE A 145 -9.31 -17.70 -13.38
N GLN A 146 -8.30 -17.36 -14.17
CA GLN A 146 -7.98 -15.97 -14.48
C GLN A 146 -9.17 -15.30 -15.18
N GLY A 147 -9.42 -14.03 -14.85
CA GLY A 147 -10.44 -13.23 -15.50
C GLY A 147 -9.93 -12.63 -16.81
N ASP A 148 -10.37 -11.41 -17.10
CA ASP A 148 -9.93 -10.66 -18.26
C ASP A 148 -8.41 -10.42 -18.21
N PRO A 149 -7.63 -10.87 -19.20
CA PRO A 149 -6.17 -10.72 -19.18
C PRO A 149 -5.71 -9.25 -19.24
N VAL A 150 -6.57 -8.33 -19.65
CA VAL A 150 -6.29 -6.88 -19.73
C VAL A 150 -6.53 -6.19 -18.38
N LYS A 151 -7.29 -6.81 -17.49
CA LYS A 151 -7.60 -6.25 -16.16
C LYS A 151 -6.66 -6.83 -15.11
N PRO A 152 -6.19 -6.01 -14.14
CA PRO A 152 -5.30 -6.48 -13.08
C PRO A 152 -6.07 -7.21 -11.97
N ASP A 153 -6.70 -8.34 -12.28
CA ASP A 153 -7.42 -9.16 -11.30
C ASP A 153 -6.49 -9.67 -10.19
N GLY A 154 -7.03 -9.76 -8.98
CA GLY A 154 -6.36 -10.32 -7.81
C GLY A 154 -7.19 -11.41 -7.13
N PHE A 155 -6.49 -12.29 -6.39
CA PHE A 155 -7.07 -13.41 -5.66
C PHE A 155 -6.52 -13.39 -4.23
N PHE A 156 -7.40 -13.28 -3.23
CA PHE A 156 -7.05 -12.94 -1.86
C PHE A 156 -7.77 -13.83 -0.83
N ARG A 157 -7.29 -13.84 0.41
CA ARG A 157 -7.96 -14.45 1.57
C ARG A 157 -8.38 -15.90 1.35
N PRO A 158 -7.45 -16.81 1.03
CA PRO A 158 -7.79 -18.23 0.88
C PRO A 158 -8.31 -18.83 2.20
N ALA A 159 -9.20 -19.81 2.08
CA ALA A 159 -9.70 -20.60 3.22
C ALA A 159 -10.00 -22.03 2.78
N TRP A 160 -9.32 -23.01 3.37
CA TRP A 160 -9.58 -24.43 3.15
C TRP A 160 -10.88 -24.87 3.80
N SER A 161 -11.65 -25.69 3.11
CA SER A 161 -12.76 -26.41 3.75
C SER A 161 -12.23 -27.48 4.69
N PRO A 162 -12.87 -27.74 5.86
CA PRO A 162 -12.44 -28.77 6.80
C PRO A 162 -12.40 -30.18 6.23
N ASP A 163 -13.20 -30.49 5.20
CA ASP A 163 -13.17 -31.77 4.49
C ASP A 163 -12.06 -31.85 3.41
N GLY A 164 -11.28 -30.78 3.24
CA GLY A 164 -10.16 -30.71 2.31
C GLY A 164 -10.54 -30.63 0.83
N LYS A 165 -11.82 -30.55 0.47
CA LYS A 165 -12.27 -30.64 -0.92
C LYS A 165 -12.30 -29.31 -1.65
N TRP A 166 -12.37 -28.19 -0.91
CA TRP A 166 -12.55 -26.85 -1.48
C TRP A 166 -11.58 -25.85 -0.86
N ILE A 167 -11.22 -24.85 -1.66
CA ILE A 167 -10.58 -23.62 -1.20
C ILE A 167 -11.51 -22.47 -1.60
N ALA A 168 -11.97 -21.71 -0.60
CA ALA A 168 -12.66 -20.45 -0.83
C ALA A 168 -11.63 -19.32 -0.90
N PHE A 169 -11.91 -18.28 -1.70
CA PHE A 169 -11.09 -17.07 -1.78
C PHE A 169 -11.92 -15.88 -2.24
N THR A 170 -11.43 -14.67 -1.99
CA THR A 170 -11.98 -13.43 -2.57
C THR A 170 -11.27 -13.06 -3.86
N SER A 171 -11.99 -12.45 -4.80
CA SER A 171 -11.40 -11.93 -6.03
C SER A 171 -12.24 -10.77 -6.60
N ASP A 172 -11.56 -9.80 -7.19
CA ASP A 172 -12.15 -8.77 -8.08
C ASP A 172 -12.19 -9.22 -9.56
N ARG A 173 -12.06 -10.50 -9.79
CA ARG A 173 -12.11 -11.15 -11.10
C ARG A 173 -13.36 -10.72 -11.90
N ASN A 174 -13.14 -10.26 -13.12
CA ASN A 174 -14.19 -9.75 -14.01
C ASN A 174 -14.96 -8.53 -13.48
N THR A 175 -14.44 -7.85 -12.46
CA THR A 175 -15.01 -6.60 -11.97
C THR A 175 -14.55 -5.43 -12.85
N GLU A 176 -15.47 -4.56 -13.23
CA GLU A 176 -15.09 -3.30 -13.84
C GLU A 176 -14.51 -2.35 -12.79
N TRP A 177 -13.31 -1.85 -13.07
CA TRP A 177 -12.73 -0.79 -12.27
C TRP A 177 -13.53 0.49 -12.48
N LYS A 178 -14.08 1.00 -11.39
CA LYS A 178 -14.86 2.23 -11.39
C LYS A 178 -14.20 3.25 -10.49
N GLY A 179 -13.99 4.46 -11.02
CA GLY A 179 -13.67 5.60 -10.21
C GLY A 179 -14.84 5.93 -9.28
N HIS A 180 -14.55 6.46 -8.12
CA HIS A 180 -15.56 6.98 -7.20
C HIS A 180 -15.94 8.40 -7.63
N GLY A 181 -17.24 8.76 -7.58
CA GLY A 181 -17.75 10.06 -8.03
C GLY A 181 -17.16 11.30 -7.33
N ASN A 182 -16.48 11.14 -6.18
CA ASN A 182 -15.80 12.19 -5.42
C ASN A 182 -14.28 12.05 -5.39
N GLY A 183 -13.73 11.13 -6.15
CA GLY A 183 -12.30 10.83 -6.17
C GLY A 183 -12.00 9.87 -7.29
N SER A 184 -10.81 9.42 -7.29
CA SER A 184 -10.25 8.44 -8.19
C SER A 184 -10.55 7.04 -7.67
N GLY A 185 -10.71 6.09 -8.55
CA GLY A 185 -11.02 4.70 -8.19
C GLY A 185 -9.96 3.97 -7.38
N TRP A 186 -8.73 4.49 -7.37
CA TRP A 186 -7.61 3.91 -6.65
C TRP A 186 -7.70 4.00 -5.12
N GLU A 187 -8.62 4.78 -4.63
CA GLU A 187 -8.73 5.06 -3.20
C GLU A 187 -9.66 4.10 -2.45
N HIS A 188 -10.23 3.10 -3.08
CA HIS A 188 -11.15 2.17 -2.42
C HIS A 188 -11.13 0.76 -3.01
N VAL A 189 -11.59 -0.19 -2.22
CA VAL A 189 -11.80 -1.57 -2.67
C VAL A 189 -12.82 -1.59 -3.80
N GLN A 190 -12.54 -2.32 -4.85
CA GLN A 190 -13.49 -2.61 -5.92
C GLN A 190 -14.51 -3.67 -5.47
N GLU A 191 -15.40 -4.09 -6.34
CA GLU A 191 -16.29 -5.20 -6.06
C GLU A 191 -15.49 -6.50 -5.86
N LEU A 192 -15.47 -7.03 -4.65
CA LEU A 192 -14.91 -8.34 -4.34
C LEU A 192 -16.01 -9.38 -4.25
N SER A 193 -15.77 -10.55 -4.80
CA SER A 193 -16.68 -11.70 -4.73
C SER A 193 -15.97 -12.91 -4.15
N ILE A 194 -16.74 -13.80 -3.52
CA ILE A 194 -16.22 -15.06 -3.00
C ILE A 194 -16.42 -16.16 -4.05
N TYR A 195 -15.34 -16.87 -4.30
CA TYR A 195 -15.29 -18.05 -5.16
C TYR A 195 -14.85 -19.27 -4.36
N ILE A 196 -15.22 -20.45 -4.83
CA ILE A 196 -14.66 -21.72 -4.37
C ILE A 196 -14.10 -22.50 -5.56
N VAL A 197 -13.06 -23.27 -5.31
CA VAL A 197 -12.37 -24.09 -6.30
C VAL A 197 -11.85 -25.37 -5.63
N HIS A 198 -11.73 -26.47 -6.37
CA HIS A 198 -11.02 -27.64 -5.85
C HIS A 198 -9.51 -27.35 -5.72
N PRO A 199 -8.80 -28.05 -4.79
CA PRO A 199 -7.35 -27.86 -4.62
C PRO A 199 -6.53 -28.11 -5.88
N ASP A 200 -7.05 -28.87 -6.84
CA ASP A 200 -6.42 -29.10 -8.14
C ASP A 200 -6.67 -27.99 -9.19
N GLY A 201 -7.41 -26.94 -8.82
CA GLY A 201 -7.78 -25.84 -9.69
C GLY A 201 -9.02 -26.05 -10.54
N THR A 202 -9.75 -27.13 -10.36
CA THR A 202 -10.98 -27.42 -11.12
C THR A 202 -12.23 -26.92 -10.43
N SER A 203 -13.36 -26.86 -11.16
CA SER A 203 -14.70 -26.59 -10.63
C SER A 203 -14.87 -25.21 -9.97
N LEU A 204 -14.28 -24.16 -10.56
CA LEU A 204 -14.46 -22.80 -10.07
C LEU A 204 -15.95 -22.41 -10.03
N LYS A 205 -16.39 -21.94 -8.87
CA LYS A 205 -17.78 -21.48 -8.65
C LYS A 205 -17.81 -20.17 -7.87
N ARG A 206 -18.54 -19.17 -8.36
CA ARG A 206 -18.86 -17.94 -7.61
C ARG A 206 -19.97 -18.24 -6.60
N ILE A 207 -19.80 -17.77 -5.37
CA ILE A 207 -20.72 -18.02 -4.24
C ILE A 207 -21.56 -16.79 -3.94
N THR A 208 -21.02 -15.59 -4.08
CA THR A 208 -21.71 -14.32 -3.73
C THR A 208 -22.32 -13.65 -4.93
N ALA A 209 -23.36 -12.83 -4.71
CA ALA A 209 -24.03 -12.05 -5.74
C ALA A 209 -23.09 -10.93 -6.28
N ALA A 210 -23.40 -10.46 -7.50
CA ALA A 210 -22.79 -9.28 -8.07
C ALA A 210 -23.30 -7.99 -7.41
N GLY A 211 -22.50 -6.91 -7.46
CA GLY A 211 -22.91 -5.59 -6.97
C GLY A 211 -22.70 -5.37 -5.47
N ILE A 212 -22.10 -6.34 -4.78
CA ILE A 212 -21.77 -6.27 -3.36
C ILE A 212 -20.30 -6.64 -3.18
N CYS A 213 -19.56 -5.88 -2.39
CA CYS A 213 -18.22 -6.24 -1.97
C CYS A 213 -18.32 -7.25 -0.81
N SER A 214 -17.76 -8.45 -1.01
CA SER A 214 -17.79 -9.57 -0.06
C SER A 214 -16.38 -10.07 0.19
N GLY A 215 -16.00 -10.33 1.46
CA GLY A 215 -14.63 -10.76 1.75
C GLY A 215 -14.46 -11.58 3.02
N SER A 216 -13.21 -12.00 3.26
CA SER A 216 -12.78 -12.84 4.40
C SER A 216 -13.59 -14.13 4.57
N PRO A 217 -13.70 -14.99 3.56
CA PRO A 217 -14.47 -16.23 3.69
C PRO A 217 -13.86 -17.18 4.72
N LYS A 218 -14.69 -17.84 5.53
CA LYS A 218 -14.33 -18.95 6.40
C LYS A 218 -15.41 -20.03 6.37
N TRP A 219 -14.99 -21.28 6.36
CA TRP A 219 -15.89 -22.42 6.31
C TRP A 219 -16.46 -22.78 7.68
N SER A 220 -17.68 -23.33 7.68
CA SER A 220 -18.23 -24.05 8.84
C SER A 220 -17.52 -25.38 9.04
N ALA A 221 -17.53 -25.91 10.27
CA ALA A 221 -16.86 -27.16 10.61
C ALA A 221 -17.36 -28.37 9.79
N ASP A 222 -18.61 -28.36 9.33
CA ASP A 222 -19.20 -29.41 8.48
C ASP A 222 -18.99 -29.18 6.96
N SER A 223 -18.22 -28.14 6.58
CA SER A 223 -17.92 -27.76 5.19
C SER A 223 -19.14 -27.40 4.33
N LYS A 224 -20.28 -27.07 4.93
CA LYS A 224 -21.51 -26.77 4.19
C LYS A 224 -21.78 -25.29 4.02
N GLN A 225 -21.23 -24.45 4.89
CA GLN A 225 -21.46 -23.01 4.88
C GLN A 225 -20.14 -22.25 4.82
N ILE A 226 -20.22 -21.05 4.22
CA ILE A 226 -19.16 -20.05 4.29
C ILE A 226 -19.72 -18.82 5.01
N VAL A 227 -19.02 -18.33 6.04
CA VAL A 227 -19.28 -17.04 6.67
C VAL A 227 -18.31 -16.00 6.10
N TYR A 228 -18.82 -14.79 5.84
CA TYR A 228 -18.09 -13.70 5.22
C TYR A 228 -18.73 -12.35 5.59
N TYR A 229 -18.10 -11.24 5.25
CA TYR A 229 -18.74 -9.93 5.36
C TYR A 229 -19.28 -9.46 4.01
N GLU A 230 -20.33 -8.64 4.06
CA GLU A 230 -20.88 -7.91 2.92
C GLU A 230 -20.94 -6.41 3.21
N ILE A 231 -20.56 -5.60 2.21
CA ILE A 231 -20.70 -4.15 2.23
C ILE A 231 -21.12 -3.66 0.84
N PRO A 232 -22.09 -2.72 0.71
CA PRO A 232 -22.39 -2.10 -0.57
C PRO A 232 -21.14 -1.48 -1.19
N VAL A 233 -20.90 -1.69 -2.49
CA VAL A 233 -19.68 -1.21 -3.17
C VAL A 233 -19.48 0.29 -2.96
N GLU A 234 -20.53 1.09 -3.04
CA GLU A 234 -20.45 2.55 -2.83
C GLU A 234 -20.04 2.93 -1.39
N SER A 235 -20.28 2.04 -0.43
CA SER A 235 -19.92 2.27 0.98
C SER A 235 -18.45 1.96 1.27
N THR A 236 -17.74 1.25 0.38
CA THR A 236 -16.30 0.94 0.57
C THR A 236 -15.46 2.21 0.63
N TRP A 237 -15.79 3.23 -0.16
CA TRP A 237 -15.17 4.55 -0.09
C TRP A 237 -15.28 5.18 1.30
N ASN A 238 -16.49 5.15 1.88
CA ASN A 238 -16.73 5.75 3.20
C ASN A 238 -15.97 5.03 4.32
N ALA A 239 -15.72 3.73 4.16
CA ALA A 239 -15.05 2.92 5.16
C ALA A 239 -13.63 3.41 5.47
N ARG A 240 -12.89 3.93 4.47
CA ARG A 240 -11.53 4.40 4.62
C ARG A 240 -11.38 5.89 4.89
N VAL A 241 -12.38 6.69 4.59
CA VAL A 241 -12.32 8.15 4.81
C VAL A 241 -12.59 8.46 6.27
N SER A 242 -11.59 9.00 6.98
CA SER A 242 -11.63 9.24 8.44
C SER A 242 -12.91 9.92 8.94
N GLY A 243 -13.44 10.93 8.26
CA GLY A 243 -14.67 11.63 8.63
C GLY A 243 -15.98 10.90 8.25
N LEU A 244 -15.90 9.85 7.43
CA LEU A 244 -17.04 9.11 6.88
C LEU A 244 -17.12 7.66 7.36
N SER A 245 -16.03 7.11 7.91
CA SER A 245 -15.95 5.71 8.35
C SER A 245 -17.04 5.31 9.36
N ALA A 246 -17.50 6.25 10.19
CA ALA A 246 -18.62 6.03 11.12
C ALA A 246 -19.97 5.79 10.42
N ARG A 247 -20.08 6.12 9.13
CA ARG A 247 -21.29 5.91 8.30
C ARG A 247 -21.23 4.60 7.49
N ALA A 248 -20.06 4.01 7.38
CA ALA A 248 -19.90 2.75 6.68
C ALA A 248 -20.41 1.60 7.54
N THR A 249 -21.18 0.72 6.92
CA THR A 249 -21.77 -0.45 7.59
C THR A 249 -21.57 -1.68 6.72
N SER A 250 -20.98 -2.72 7.30
CA SER A 250 -20.97 -4.06 6.74
C SER A 250 -21.72 -5.02 7.66
N GLN A 251 -22.17 -6.14 7.13
CA GLN A 251 -22.80 -7.21 7.90
C GLN A 251 -22.05 -8.54 7.73
N ILE A 252 -22.02 -9.33 8.76
CA ILE A 252 -21.58 -10.72 8.68
C ILE A 252 -22.75 -11.55 8.17
N VAL A 253 -22.49 -12.38 7.20
CA VAL A 253 -23.45 -13.21 6.49
C VAL A 253 -22.88 -14.62 6.35
N SER A 254 -23.72 -15.63 6.34
CA SER A 254 -23.34 -16.99 5.92
C SER A 254 -24.14 -17.42 4.70
N VAL A 255 -23.56 -18.29 3.89
CA VAL A 255 -24.21 -18.92 2.75
C VAL A 255 -24.00 -20.42 2.75
N ASP A 256 -25.05 -21.18 2.52
CA ASP A 256 -24.96 -22.62 2.24
C ASP A 256 -24.46 -22.81 0.80
N VAL A 257 -23.33 -23.51 0.63
CA VAL A 257 -22.64 -23.60 -0.67
C VAL A 257 -23.37 -24.48 -1.69
N THR A 258 -24.29 -25.34 -1.22
CA THR A 258 -25.10 -26.22 -2.06
C THR A 258 -26.39 -25.56 -2.51
N THR A 259 -27.09 -24.94 -1.57
CA THR A 259 -28.44 -24.37 -1.84
C THR A 259 -28.39 -22.90 -2.21
N GLY A 260 -27.29 -22.20 -1.90
CA GLY A 260 -27.17 -20.75 -2.04
C GLY A 260 -27.99 -19.97 -1.00
N LYS A 261 -28.54 -20.63 0.03
CA LYS A 261 -29.32 -19.95 1.08
C LYS A 261 -28.44 -19.02 1.90
N ARG A 262 -28.68 -17.73 1.80
CA ARG A 262 -28.02 -16.67 2.57
C ARG A 262 -28.71 -16.45 3.92
N THR A 263 -27.93 -16.24 4.98
CA THR A 263 -28.42 -15.95 6.33
C THR A 263 -27.60 -14.81 6.95
N GLU A 264 -28.26 -13.76 7.43
CA GLU A 264 -27.60 -12.67 8.15
C GLU A 264 -27.24 -13.12 9.58
N GLN A 265 -25.98 -12.89 9.96
CA GLN A 265 -25.46 -13.21 11.29
C GLN A 265 -25.40 -12.00 12.20
N THR A 266 -25.36 -10.79 11.62
CA THR A 266 -25.30 -9.53 12.36
C THR A 266 -26.23 -8.49 11.77
N SER A 267 -26.52 -7.45 12.56
CA SER A 267 -27.28 -6.27 12.14
C SER A 267 -26.69 -5.00 12.77
N GLY A 268 -27.25 -3.83 12.44
CA GLY A 268 -26.86 -2.54 13.00
C GLY A 268 -25.60 -1.93 12.35
N PRO A 269 -25.23 -0.70 12.78
CA PRO A 269 -24.18 0.10 12.16
C PRO A 269 -22.77 -0.42 12.44
N GLY A 270 -21.80 0.15 11.72
CA GLY A 270 -20.38 -0.12 11.86
C GLY A 270 -19.86 -1.23 10.94
N LEU A 271 -18.57 -1.22 10.74
CA LEU A 271 -17.89 -2.24 9.95
C LEU A 271 -17.68 -3.50 10.78
N LYS A 272 -18.04 -4.63 10.21
CA LYS A 272 -17.87 -5.98 10.74
C LYS A 272 -17.15 -6.79 9.67
N MET A 273 -16.05 -7.43 10.01
CA MET A 273 -15.13 -8.05 9.04
C MET A 273 -14.47 -9.29 9.64
N GLN A 274 -13.81 -10.08 8.80
CA GLN A 274 -12.98 -11.20 9.21
C GLN A 274 -13.71 -12.19 10.15
N PRO A 275 -14.87 -12.69 9.74
CA PRO A 275 -15.67 -13.58 10.58
C PRO A 275 -15.09 -15.00 10.63
N GLN A 276 -15.41 -15.72 11.71
CA GLN A 276 -15.16 -17.15 11.83
C GLN A 276 -16.30 -17.81 12.64
N PHE A 277 -16.81 -18.95 12.15
CA PHE A 277 -17.72 -19.78 12.94
C PHE A 277 -17.03 -20.33 14.19
N LEU A 278 -17.77 -20.39 15.28
CA LEU A 278 -17.31 -20.93 16.56
C LEU A 278 -18.10 -22.18 16.96
N PRO A 279 -17.51 -23.09 17.77
CA PRO A 279 -18.16 -24.36 18.17
C PRO A 279 -19.47 -24.17 18.94
N ASP A 280 -19.68 -23.01 19.56
CA ASP A 280 -20.92 -22.69 20.28
C ASP A 280 -22.09 -22.28 19.38
N GLY A 281 -21.88 -22.34 18.06
CA GLY A 281 -22.85 -21.92 17.04
C GLY A 281 -22.87 -20.43 16.77
N GLY A 282 -22.02 -19.65 17.45
CA GLY A 282 -21.83 -18.22 17.19
C GLY A 282 -20.80 -17.94 16.12
N VAL A 283 -20.62 -16.64 15.84
CA VAL A 283 -19.59 -16.11 14.96
C VAL A 283 -18.78 -15.08 15.72
N GLY A 284 -17.45 -15.24 15.71
CA GLY A 284 -16.50 -14.22 16.10
C GLY A 284 -16.15 -13.34 14.90
N TYR A 285 -15.92 -12.05 15.09
CA TYR A 285 -15.58 -11.13 14.00
C TYR A 285 -14.85 -9.88 14.49
N GLY A 286 -14.09 -9.25 13.60
CA GLY A 286 -13.50 -7.95 13.82
C GLY A 286 -14.50 -6.81 13.64
N THR A 287 -14.38 -5.74 14.43
CA THR A 287 -15.24 -4.54 14.35
C THR A 287 -14.44 -3.27 14.17
N LYS A 288 -14.99 -2.30 13.43
CA LYS A 288 -14.49 -0.94 13.34
C LYS A 288 -15.67 0.04 13.33
N SER A 289 -15.73 0.91 14.32
CA SER A 289 -16.72 1.99 14.39
C SER A 289 -16.07 3.24 14.97
N GLY A 290 -15.65 4.15 14.10
CA GLY A 290 -14.88 5.32 14.49
C GLY A 290 -13.59 4.92 15.21
N LYS A 291 -13.44 5.28 16.49
CA LYS A 291 -12.29 4.90 17.33
C LYS A 291 -12.40 3.49 17.95
N ASN A 292 -13.56 2.85 17.84
CA ASN A 292 -13.80 1.54 18.39
C ASN A 292 -13.41 0.49 17.35
N GLN A 293 -12.25 -0.10 17.51
CA GLN A 293 -11.81 -1.30 16.78
C GLN A 293 -11.66 -2.42 17.80
N GLY A 294 -11.95 -3.64 17.41
CA GLY A 294 -11.79 -4.76 18.32
C GLY A 294 -12.41 -6.05 17.79
N VAL A 295 -12.65 -6.97 18.70
CA VAL A 295 -13.27 -8.27 18.46
C VAL A 295 -14.67 -8.27 19.06
N ALA A 296 -15.62 -8.86 18.35
CA ALA A 296 -16.99 -9.06 18.84
C ALA A 296 -17.49 -10.46 18.49
N TYR A 297 -18.60 -10.83 19.13
CA TYR A 297 -19.25 -12.15 18.97
C TYR A 297 -20.75 -11.97 18.79
N THR A 298 -21.37 -12.77 17.94
CA THR A 298 -22.83 -12.80 17.81
C THR A 298 -23.50 -13.27 19.10
N THR A 299 -22.79 -14.01 19.95
CA THR A 299 -23.25 -14.48 21.27
C THR A 299 -22.99 -13.49 22.42
N GLY A 300 -22.40 -12.31 22.14
CA GLY A 300 -22.20 -11.25 23.12
C GLY A 300 -21.08 -11.47 24.13
N LYS A 301 -20.15 -12.39 23.89
CA LYS A 301 -18.99 -12.69 24.75
C LYS A 301 -17.81 -11.77 24.50
N GLY A 302 -16.96 -11.56 25.53
CA GLY A 302 -15.64 -10.97 25.44
C GLY A 302 -15.60 -9.44 25.57
N LYS A 303 -14.51 -8.94 26.16
CA LYS A 303 -14.10 -7.55 26.16
C LYS A 303 -12.66 -7.48 25.71
N PHE A 304 -12.41 -6.87 24.58
CA PHE A 304 -11.06 -6.71 24.03
C PHE A 304 -10.61 -5.27 24.08
N PRO A 305 -9.30 -5.02 24.25
CA PRO A 305 -8.77 -3.68 24.13
C PRO A 305 -9.03 -3.14 22.70
N PRO A 306 -9.11 -1.81 22.53
CA PRO A 306 -9.25 -1.21 21.20
C PRO A 306 -8.01 -1.44 20.33
N SER A 307 -8.16 -1.25 19.02
CA SER A 307 -7.09 -1.31 18.02
C SER A 307 -6.54 -2.71 17.72
N LEU A 308 -7.42 -3.70 17.73
CA LEU A 308 -7.10 -5.07 17.29
C LEU A 308 -7.49 -5.28 15.83
N ARG A 309 -6.71 -6.10 15.11
CA ARG A 309 -6.94 -6.46 13.72
C ARG A 309 -6.84 -7.96 13.49
N SER A 310 -7.40 -8.41 12.38
CA SER A 310 -7.23 -9.75 11.81
C SER A 310 -7.38 -10.87 12.84
N PRO A 311 -8.48 -10.94 13.61
CA PRO A 311 -8.66 -12.00 14.59
C PRO A 311 -8.83 -13.36 13.92
N ALA A 312 -8.22 -14.40 14.50
CA ALA A 312 -8.45 -15.79 14.15
C ALA A 312 -8.52 -16.64 15.41
N TRP A 313 -9.48 -17.57 15.46
CA TRP A 313 -9.73 -18.40 16.63
C TRP A 313 -9.20 -19.83 16.44
N THR A 314 -8.83 -20.43 17.55
CA THR A 314 -8.58 -21.88 17.59
C THR A 314 -9.83 -22.65 17.17
N PRO A 315 -9.70 -23.89 16.65
CA PRO A 315 -10.84 -24.72 16.26
C PRO A 315 -11.83 -24.99 17.41
N ASP A 316 -11.35 -25.03 18.65
CA ASP A 316 -12.20 -25.19 19.84
C ASP A 316 -12.82 -23.86 20.33
N GLY A 317 -12.51 -22.74 19.68
CA GLY A 317 -13.05 -21.41 19.96
C GLY A 317 -12.62 -20.80 21.30
N LYS A 318 -11.62 -21.38 22.00
CA LYS A 318 -11.21 -20.92 23.34
C LYS A 318 -10.17 -19.82 23.31
N THR A 319 -9.36 -19.76 22.25
CA THR A 319 -8.24 -18.83 22.13
C THR A 319 -8.38 -18.05 20.82
N VAL A 320 -7.92 -16.81 20.82
CA VAL A 320 -7.88 -15.93 19.64
C VAL A 320 -6.48 -15.35 19.50
N VAL A 321 -5.96 -15.36 18.27
CA VAL A 321 -4.78 -14.62 17.86
C VAL A 321 -5.21 -13.37 17.07
N TYR A 322 -4.53 -12.25 17.26
CA TYR A 322 -4.82 -10.99 16.58
C TYR A 322 -3.59 -10.10 16.50
N GLU A 323 -3.67 -9.08 15.66
CA GLU A 323 -2.64 -8.07 15.50
C GLU A 323 -2.91 -6.87 16.41
N LYS A 324 -1.84 -6.33 17.00
CA LYS A 324 -1.78 -4.97 17.54
C LYS A 324 -0.81 -4.15 16.71
N VAL A 325 -1.25 -2.99 16.26
CA VAL A 325 -0.47 -2.10 15.42
C VAL A 325 -0.19 -0.78 16.11
N ASP A 326 0.97 -0.22 15.82
CA ASP A 326 1.36 1.13 16.23
C ASP A 326 1.68 1.97 14.98
N TYR A 327 1.38 3.27 15.04
CA TYR A 327 1.65 4.26 14.01
C TYR A 327 2.66 5.32 14.48
N THR A 328 3.52 4.95 15.41
CA THR A 328 4.62 5.81 15.84
C THR A 328 5.52 6.14 14.65
N ARG A 329 6.27 7.21 14.77
CA ARG A 329 7.15 7.67 13.71
C ARG A 329 8.25 6.66 13.43
N ARG A 330 8.43 6.31 12.16
CA ARG A 330 9.57 5.49 11.70
C ARG A 330 10.86 6.32 11.68
N PRO A 331 12.03 5.70 11.96
CA PRO A 331 13.30 6.34 11.73
C PRO A 331 13.47 6.73 10.27
N GLN A 332 13.90 7.97 10.01
CA GLN A 332 14.26 8.40 8.67
C GLN A 332 15.46 7.58 8.16
N ASN A 333 15.53 7.41 6.86
CA ASN A 333 16.61 6.70 6.17
C ASN A 333 16.76 5.21 6.58
N GLN A 334 15.70 4.62 7.13
CA GLN A 334 15.67 3.18 7.42
C GLN A 334 15.79 2.38 6.13
N LEU A 335 16.77 1.45 6.09
CA LEU A 335 16.95 0.55 4.96
C LEU A 335 15.73 -0.37 4.82
N LEU A 336 15.21 -0.43 3.60
CA LEU A 336 14.14 -1.33 3.20
C LEU A 336 14.72 -2.52 2.44
N TYR A 337 13.90 -3.55 2.25
CA TYR A 337 14.27 -4.66 1.40
C TYR A 337 14.58 -4.20 -0.03
N SER A 338 15.51 -4.85 -0.68
CA SER A 338 15.92 -4.49 -2.04
C SER A 338 15.24 -5.40 -3.06
N TRP A 339 14.06 -4.98 -3.52
CA TRP A 339 13.30 -5.69 -4.58
C TRP A 339 13.97 -5.62 -5.96
N ASP A 340 14.86 -4.66 -6.15
CA ASP A 340 15.55 -4.42 -7.43
C ASP A 340 17.07 -4.46 -7.23
N PRO A 341 17.83 -5.16 -8.10
CA PRO A 341 19.28 -5.27 -7.93
C PRO A 341 20.03 -3.96 -8.16
N GLN A 342 19.44 -2.98 -8.86
CA GLN A 342 20.08 -1.70 -9.19
C GLN A 342 19.89 -0.64 -8.10
N TYR A 343 18.84 -0.79 -7.27
CA TYR A 343 18.45 0.24 -6.28
C TYR A 343 18.57 -0.27 -4.85
N GLU A 344 18.97 0.63 -3.95
CA GLU A 344 18.82 0.53 -2.51
C GLU A 344 17.66 1.40 -2.10
N PHE A 345 16.66 0.83 -1.45
CA PHE A 345 15.45 1.54 -1.02
C PHE A 345 15.57 1.95 0.44
N ARG A 346 15.26 3.21 0.73
CA ARG A 346 15.25 3.75 2.09
C ARG A 346 13.96 4.49 2.38
N TYR A 347 13.47 4.31 3.59
CA TYR A 347 12.29 5.01 4.09
C TYR A 347 12.57 6.49 4.33
N THR A 348 11.66 7.32 3.88
CA THR A 348 11.60 8.74 4.23
C THR A 348 10.16 9.18 4.51
N ASP A 349 9.98 10.36 5.07
CA ASP A 349 8.66 10.98 5.19
C ASP A 349 8.18 11.53 3.82
N VAL A 350 7.03 12.18 3.77
CA VAL A 350 6.35 12.54 2.52
C VAL A 350 7.06 13.65 1.74
N PHE A 351 6.97 13.62 0.42
CA PHE A 351 7.49 14.61 -0.52
C PHE A 351 8.99 14.91 -0.35
N PRO A 352 9.84 13.89 -0.44
CA PRO A 352 11.28 14.10 -0.36
C PRO A 352 11.79 14.89 -1.57
N SER A 353 12.79 15.75 -1.35
CA SER A 353 13.49 16.50 -2.37
C SER A 353 14.95 16.68 -1.96
N PHE A 354 15.90 16.42 -2.86
CA PHE A 354 17.32 16.62 -2.60
C PHE A 354 17.85 17.91 -3.22
N SER A 355 18.67 18.62 -2.45
CA SER A 355 19.51 19.69 -3.01
C SER A 355 20.74 19.10 -3.72
N LYS A 356 21.42 19.90 -4.55
CA LYS A 356 22.65 19.48 -5.23
C LYS A 356 23.78 19.06 -4.30
N ASP A 357 23.82 19.61 -3.10
CA ASP A 357 24.80 19.30 -2.07
C ASP A 357 24.34 18.17 -1.11
N GLY A 358 23.29 17.43 -1.49
CA GLY A 358 22.85 16.22 -0.80
C GLY A 358 22.00 16.44 0.45
N VAL A 359 21.46 17.64 0.67
CA VAL A 359 20.54 17.90 1.79
C VAL A 359 19.14 17.44 1.43
N LEU A 360 18.60 16.54 2.25
CA LEU A 360 17.23 16.05 2.13
C LEU A 360 16.23 17.05 2.73
N LEU A 361 15.19 17.33 2.00
CA LEU A 361 14.06 18.15 2.40
C LEU A 361 12.79 17.32 2.35
N ILE A 362 12.00 17.35 3.40
CA ILE A 362 10.75 16.61 3.51
C ILE A 362 9.63 17.45 4.14
N THR A 363 8.39 17.06 3.87
CA THR A 363 7.26 17.42 4.73
C THR A 363 7.19 16.41 5.86
N SER A 364 7.29 16.85 7.10
CA SER A 364 7.04 15.97 8.24
C SER A 364 5.53 15.74 8.40
N LYS A 365 5.13 14.48 8.59
CA LYS A 365 3.76 14.08 8.94
C LYS A 365 3.38 14.34 10.40
N ASP A 366 4.26 14.97 11.17
CA ASP A 366 3.90 15.44 12.50
C ASP A 366 2.62 16.28 12.43
N LEU A 367 1.90 16.40 13.54
CA LEU A 367 0.57 17.02 13.61
C LEU A 367 0.46 18.37 12.87
N ASP A 368 1.56 19.07 12.72
CA ASP A 368 1.64 20.42 12.16
C ASP A 368 2.14 20.47 10.71
N SER A 369 2.42 19.32 10.07
CA SER A 369 2.97 19.26 8.70
C SER A 369 4.10 20.26 8.47
N SER A 370 5.15 20.18 9.26
CA SER A 370 6.31 21.08 9.19
C SER A 370 7.26 20.73 8.02
N ILE A 371 8.07 21.69 7.59
CA ILE A 371 9.16 21.48 6.63
C ILE A 371 10.45 21.25 7.40
N VAL A 372 11.13 20.17 7.05
CA VAL A 372 12.32 19.68 7.74
C VAL A 372 13.45 19.45 6.74
N THR A 373 14.65 19.87 7.12
CA THR A 373 15.90 19.51 6.44
C THR A 373 16.69 18.51 7.29
N MET A 374 17.49 17.67 6.62
CA MET A 374 18.38 16.72 7.25
C MET A 374 19.47 16.28 6.26
N ASN A 375 20.50 15.59 6.76
CA ASN A 375 21.42 14.88 5.89
C ASN A 375 20.70 13.68 5.22
N ALA A 376 21.28 13.17 4.14
CA ALA A 376 20.72 12.01 3.43
C ALA A 376 20.57 10.77 4.30
N ASP A 377 21.39 10.63 5.35
CA ASP A 377 21.33 9.55 6.35
C ASP A 377 20.30 9.78 7.47
N GLY A 378 19.53 10.88 7.41
CA GLY A 378 18.54 11.25 8.43
C GLY A 378 19.10 12.00 9.63
N SER A 379 20.42 12.21 9.72
CA SER A 379 21.08 13.00 10.77
C SER A 379 20.90 14.51 10.57
N ASP A 380 21.25 15.30 11.57
CA ASP A 380 21.14 16.79 11.58
C ASP A 380 19.74 17.31 11.18
N ARG A 381 18.71 16.66 11.69
CA ARG A 381 17.31 17.00 11.40
C ARG A 381 16.94 18.35 12.03
N LYS A 382 16.49 19.27 11.18
CA LYS A 382 16.07 20.63 11.57
C LYS A 382 14.71 20.96 11.00
N THR A 383 13.80 21.42 11.86
CA THR A 383 12.54 22.04 11.41
C THR A 383 12.86 23.47 11.00
N ILE A 384 12.69 23.79 9.72
CA ILE A 384 12.95 25.12 9.15
C ILE A 384 11.69 25.94 8.97
N PHE A 385 10.53 25.28 8.92
CA PHE A 385 9.23 25.94 8.88
C PHE A 385 8.20 25.09 9.63
N GLN A 386 7.46 25.71 10.54
CA GLN A 386 6.35 25.11 11.26
C GLN A 386 5.16 26.05 11.23
N THR A 387 3.96 25.51 11.04
CA THR A 387 2.72 26.27 11.01
C THR A 387 1.84 25.92 12.21
N VAL A 388 1.10 26.88 12.72
CA VAL A 388 0.08 26.69 13.76
C VAL A 388 -1.31 26.43 13.19
N GLN A 389 -1.52 26.69 11.91
CA GLN A 389 -2.78 26.45 11.21
C GLN A 389 -2.51 26.02 9.77
N GLY A 390 -3.25 25.01 9.31
CA GLY A 390 -3.07 24.44 7.98
C GLY A 390 -1.87 23.48 7.91
N ALA A 391 -1.35 23.28 6.72
CA ALA A 391 -0.22 22.40 6.46
C ALA A 391 0.81 23.08 5.54
N ALA A 392 2.08 22.82 5.79
CA ALA A 392 3.16 23.08 4.83
C ALA A 392 3.46 21.76 4.12
N PHE A 393 3.41 21.73 2.78
CA PHE A 393 3.49 20.48 2.03
C PHE A 393 4.25 20.58 0.72
N ALA A 394 4.79 19.44 0.27
CA ALA A 394 5.50 19.27 -0.98
C ALA A 394 6.60 20.30 -1.21
N PRO A 395 7.60 20.40 -0.31
CA PRO A 395 8.69 21.34 -0.49
C PRO A 395 9.61 20.89 -1.63
N SER A 396 10.16 21.87 -2.36
CA SER A 396 11.05 21.66 -3.49
C SER A 396 12.22 22.63 -3.43
N TRP A 397 13.44 22.13 -3.63
CA TRP A 397 14.65 22.94 -3.73
C TRP A 397 14.73 23.71 -5.05
N SER A 398 15.20 24.96 -4.99
CA SER A 398 15.72 25.63 -6.18
C SER A 398 16.97 24.90 -6.71
N PRO A 399 17.26 24.96 -8.03
CA PRO A 399 18.41 24.27 -8.61
C PRO A 399 19.78 24.67 -8.01
N ASP A 400 19.88 25.88 -7.47
CA ASP A 400 21.09 26.37 -6.78
C ASP A 400 21.14 26.01 -5.28
N GLY A 401 20.10 25.36 -4.76
CA GLY A 401 19.98 24.93 -3.36
C GLY A 401 19.83 26.07 -2.34
N LYS A 402 19.53 27.29 -2.76
CA LYS A 402 19.44 28.46 -1.88
C LYS A 402 18.03 28.78 -1.42
N ARG A 403 17.03 28.38 -2.20
CA ARG A 403 15.61 28.64 -1.91
C ARG A 403 14.80 27.36 -1.88
N ILE A 404 13.67 27.42 -1.19
CA ILE A 404 12.68 26.37 -1.09
C ILE A 404 11.32 26.95 -1.49
N ALA A 405 10.59 26.25 -2.35
CA ALA A 405 9.19 26.53 -2.63
C ALA A 405 8.32 25.42 -2.02
N PHE A 406 7.11 25.74 -1.54
CA PHE A 406 6.19 24.78 -0.93
C PHE A 406 4.74 25.26 -0.96
N GLY A 407 3.80 24.33 -0.78
CA GLY A 407 2.40 24.67 -0.57
C GLY A 407 2.13 24.95 0.91
N TYR A 408 1.29 25.96 1.21
CA TYR A 408 0.88 26.31 2.56
C TYR A 408 -0.62 26.56 2.64
N GLY A 409 -1.31 25.89 3.57
CA GLY A 409 -2.75 26.05 3.77
C GLY A 409 -3.51 24.72 3.85
N GLY A 410 -4.68 24.66 3.22
CA GLY A 410 -5.49 23.46 3.19
C GLY A 410 -4.84 22.34 2.37
N TYR A 411 -4.56 21.21 3.01
CA TYR A 411 -3.98 20.02 2.39
C TYR A 411 -4.91 18.82 2.52
N LEU A 412 -4.95 17.94 1.52
CA LEU A 412 -5.81 16.76 1.47
C LEU A 412 -7.29 17.11 1.74
N GLN A 413 -7.84 16.60 2.83
CA GLN A 413 -9.25 16.82 3.19
C GLN A 413 -9.54 18.28 3.56
N GLY A 414 -8.58 19.00 4.11
CA GLY A 414 -8.68 20.42 4.42
C GLY A 414 -8.76 21.34 3.18
N ARG A 415 -8.36 20.87 2.00
CA ARG A 415 -8.38 21.64 0.73
C ARG A 415 -9.78 22.09 0.28
N ARG A 416 -10.84 21.44 0.78
CA ARG A 416 -12.23 21.82 0.48
C ARG A 416 -12.70 23.04 1.26
N THR A 417 -12.07 23.31 2.40
CA THR A 417 -12.48 24.34 3.35
C THR A 417 -11.51 25.50 3.47
N ALA A 418 -10.24 25.29 3.12
CA ALA A 418 -9.19 26.31 3.15
C ALA A 418 -8.34 26.23 1.90
N GLY A 419 -8.16 27.34 1.21
CA GLY A 419 -7.26 27.46 0.07
C GLY A 419 -5.80 27.22 0.49
N ALA A 420 -5.00 26.71 -0.42
CA ALA A 420 -3.54 26.65 -0.26
C ALA A 420 -2.86 27.70 -1.14
N LYS A 421 -1.70 28.17 -0.71
CA LYS A 421 -0.88 29.19 -1.36
C LYS A 421 0.48 28.62 -1.72
N LEU A 422 1.07 29.12 -2.78
CA LEU A 422 2.46 28.84 -3.11
C LEU A 422 3.35 29.81 -2.34
N MET A 423 4.25 29.26 -1.54
CA MET A 423 5.21 30.01 -0.73
C MET A 423 6.65 29.77 -1.20
N SER A 424 7.52 30.68 -0.89
CA SER A 424 8.97 30.53 -1.02
C SER A 424 9.69 31.08 0.20
N MET A 425 10.84 30.51 0.54
CA MET A 425 11.72 30.95 1.62
C MET A 425 13.18 30.64 1.27
N ASN A 426 14.11 31.23 1.99
CA ASN A 426 15.50 30.84 1.94
C ASN A 426 15.71 29.44 2.55
N ARG A 427 16.86 28.82 2.26
CA ARG A 427 17.28 27.50 2.79
C ARG A 427 17.20 27.39 4.31
N ASP A 428 17.45 28.47 5.03
CA ASP A 428 17.42 28.53 6.50
C ASP A 428 16.04 28.84 7.09
N GLY A 429 15.01 28.96 6.24
CA GLY A 429 13.64 29.32 6.64
C GLY A 429 13.38 30.83 6.68
N SER A 430 14.38 31.68 6.47
CA SER A 430 14.21 33.14 6.43
C SER A 430 13.57 33.62 5.12
N ASN A 431 13.19 34.90 5.06
CA ASN A 431 12.60 35.56 3.89
C ASN A 431 11.39 34.80 3.30
N LEU A 432 10.47 34.41 4.20
CA LEU A 432 9.21 33.78 3.80
C LEU A 432 8.38 34.74 2.93
N GLU A 433 7.98 34.28 1.75
CA GLU A 433 7.28 35.06 0.75
C GLU A 433 6.11 34.29 0.17
N GLU A 434 4.95 34.93 0.03
CA GLU A 434 3.81 34.40 -0.70
C GLU A 434 3.94 34.76 -2.19
N LEU A 435 3.89 33.73 -3.07
CA LEU A 435 4.04 33.90 -4.51
C LEU A 435 2.70 34.06 -5.25
N THR A 436 1.61 33.48 -4.72
CA THR A 436 0.31 33.38 -5.41
C THR A 436 -0.85 33.93 -4.58
N ALA A 437 -0.76 35.22 -4.16
CA ALA A 437 -1.76 35.86 -3.29
C ALA A 437 -3.21 35.77 -3.83
N ASP A 438 -3.36 35.84 -5.16
CA ASP A 438 -4.67 35.92 -5.82
C ASP A 438 -5.20 34.56 -6.32
N LEU A 439 -4.48 33.45 -6.08
CA LEU A 439 -4.81 32.13 -6.61
C LEU A 439 -5.07 31.11 -5.48
N PRO A 440 -6.33 30.78 -5.17
CA PRO A 440 -6.64 29.78 -4.18
C PRO A 440 -6.23 28.37 -4.65
N ASN A 441 -5.82 27.51 -3.71
CA ASN A 441 -5.43 26.12 -3.92
C ASN A 441 -4.19 25.91 -4.81
N ALA A 442 -3.19 26.78 -4.70
CA ALA A 442 -1.86 26.60 -5.28
C ALA A 442 -0.99 25.65 -4.43
N GLY A 443 -0.23 24.77 -5.06
CA GLY A 443 0.68 23.88 -4.35
C GLY A 443 1.43 22.90 -5.25
N PHE A 444 2.25 22.05 -4.66
CA PHE A 444 3.12 21.09 -5.35
C PHE A 444 4.07 21.75 -6.35
N PRO A 445 4.95 22.65 -5.87
CA PRO A 445 5.88 23.35 -6.73
C PRO A 445 7.01 22.44 -7.23
N SER A 446 7.48 22.75 -8.46
CA SER A 446 8.75 22.25 -8.99
C SER A 446 9.45 23.36 -9.76
N TRP A 447 10.76 23.53 -9.52
CA TRP A 447 11.56 24.58 -10.12
C TRP A 447 12.00 24.22 -11.54
N SER A 448 12.04 25.21 -12.44
CA SER A 448 12.74 25.08 -13.73
C SER A 448 14.24 24.92 -13.53
N ALA A 449 14.92 24.30 -14.49
CA ALA A 449 16.36 24.03 -14.44
C ALA A 449 17.22 25.28 -14.24
N ASP A 450 16.76 26.44 -14.75
CA ASP A 450 17.43 27.74 -14.62
C ASP A 450 17.06 28.49 -13.31
N GLY A 451 16.12 27.97 -12.53
CA GLY A 451 15.68 28.56 -11.27
C GLY A 451 14.83 29.81 -11.38
N ARG A 452 14.37 30.20 -12.60
CA ARG A 452 13.60 31.41 -12.83
C ARG A 452 12.09 31.19 -12.83
N GLN A 453 11.64 29.95 -12.94
CA GLN A 453 10.23 29.61 -13.01
C GLN A 453 9.90 28.49 -12.04
N ILE A 454 8.63 28.46 -11.60
CA ILE A 454 8.07 27.39 -10.77
C ILE A 454 6.79 26.90 -11.44
N VAL A 455 6.73 25.60 -11.79
CA VAL A 455 5.47 24.96 -12.14
C VAL A 455 4.75 24.54 -10.86
N TYR A 456 3.44 24.72 -10.81
CA TYR A 456 2.63 24.37 -9.66
C TYR A 456 1.20 24.01 -10.08
N ARG A 457 0.48 23.33 -9.19
CA ARG A 457 -0.93 22.99 -9.36
C ARG A 457 -1.84 24.13 -8.90
N SER A 458 -2.93 24.38 -9.62
CA SER A 458 -4.08 25.19 -9.18
C SER A 458 -5.38 24.39 -9.21
N PHE A 459 -6.19 24.47 -8.14
CA PHE A 459 -7.53 23.89 -8.07
C PHE A 459 -8.64 24.92 -7.81
N ALA A 460 -8.39 26.17 -8.15
CA ALA A 460 -9.46 27.17 -8.15
C ALA A 460 -10.59 26.76 -9.12
N ALA A 461 -11.85 27.05 -8.77
CA ALA A 461 -13.02 26.55 -9.50
C ALA A 461 -12.99 26.80 -11.01
N ASN A 462 -12.44 27.93 -11.44
CA ASN A 462 -12.32 28.33 -12.86
C ASN A 462 -10.87 28.36 -13.36
N GLN A 463 -9.92 27.80 -12.61
CA GLN A 463 -8.48 27.88 -12.91
C GLN A 463 -7.77 26.58 -12.54
N ARG A 464 -8.42 25.44 -12.82
CA ARG A 464 -7.82 24.12 -12.63
C ARG A 464 -6.70 23.89 -13.61
N GLY A 465 -5.74 23.06 -13.21
CA GLY A 465 -4.62 22.63 -14.02
C GLY A 465 -3.28 23.08 -13.47
N LEU A 466 -2.28 23.06 -14.34
CA LEU A 466 -0.93 23.49 -14.02
C LEU A 466 -0.71 24.93 -14.47
N ARG A 467 0.09 25.64 -13.70
CA ARG A 467 0.51 27.00 -13.98
C ARG A 467 2.02 27.14 -13.82
N ILE A 468 2.61 28.11 -14.52
CA ILE A 468 4.01 28.47 -14.35
C ILE A 468 4.07 29.90 -13.81
N PHE A 469 4.72 30.07 -12.66
CA PHE A 469 5.05 31.34 -12.05
C PHE A 469 6.43 31.78 -12.51
N ASP A 470 6.52 32.98 -13.05
CA ASP A 470 7.77 33.65 -13.44
C ASP A 470 8.23 34.52 -12.26
N LEU A 471 9.39 34.23 -11.71
CA LEU A 471 9.92 34.90 -10.52
C LEU A 471 10.40 36.33 -10.79
N ASP A 472 10.90 36.59 -11.99
CA ASP A 472 11.39 37.92 -12.36
C ASP A 472 10.22 38.88 -12.65
N ARG A 473 9.20 38.38 -13.37
CA ARG A 473 8.01 39.17 -13.73
C ARG A 473 6.93 39.17 -12.65
N ARG A 474 7.00 38.24 -11.71
CA ARG A 474 5.99 38.01 -10.66
C ARG A 474 4.58 37.76 -11.22
N THR A 475 4.52 37.02 -12.30
CA THR A 475 3.25 36.68 -12.99
C THR A 475 3.10 35.17 -13.19
N SER A 476 1.85 34.72 -13.19
CA SER A 476 1.51 33.34 -13.51
C SER A 476 0.84 33.21 -14.87
N ARG A 477 1.19 32.20 -15.63
CA ARG A 477 0.48 31.78 -16.85
C ARG A 477 -0.07 30.37 -16.72
N VAL A 478 -1.13 30.09 -17.45
CA VAL A 478 -1.68 28.75 -17.59
C VAL A 478 -0.72 27.89 -18.40
N LEU A 479 -0.43 26.69 -17.95
CA LEU A 479 0.28 25.66 -18.70
C LEU A 479 -0.70 24.63 -19.24
N THR A 480 -1.62 24.14 -18.38
CA THR A 480 -2.67 23.20 -18.73
C THR A 480 -3.98 23.59 -18.04
N ASP A 481 -5.12 23.06 -18.52
CA ASP A 481 -6.47 23.35 -18.03
C ASP A 481 -7.23 22.09 -17.54
N GLY A 482 -6.54 20.94 -17.48
CA GLY A 482 -7.09 19.67 -17.00
C GLY A 482 -7.17 19.54 -15.47
N VAL A 483 -7.63 18.40 -15.02
CA VAL A 483 -7.54 18.00 -13.59
C VAL A 483 -6.14 17.45 -13.34
N ASP A 484 -5.17 18.35 -13.30
CA ASP A 484 -3.75 18.05 -13.27
C ASP A 484 -3.15 18.30 -11.88
N ASN A 485 -2.18 17.48 -11.50
CA ASN A 485 -1.58 17.49 -10.17
C ASN A 485 -0.12 17.03 -10.20
N LEU A 486 0.62 17.31 -9.10
CA LEU A 486 1.96 16.78 -8.84
C LEU A 486 2.93 16.99 -10.02
N PRO A 487 3.09 18.22 -10.52
CA PRO A 487 4.03 18.48 -11.60
C PRO A 487 5.48 18.37 -11.12
N TYR A 488 6.34 17.86 -11.99
CA TYR A 488 7.78 17.80 -11.75
C TYR A 488 8.54 18.15 -13.04
N TRP A 489 9.42 19.15 -12.96
CA TRP A 489 10.19 19.65 -14.09
C TRP A 489 11.36 18.72 -14.41
N SER A 490 11.62 18.42 -15.68
CA SER A 490 12.80 17.65 -16.08
C SER A 490 14.10 18.42 -15.77
N PRO A 491 15.20 17.70 -15.44
CA PRO A 491 16.47 18.35 -15.10
C PRO A 491 17.05 19.23 -16.20
N ASP A 492 16.75 18.91 -17.45
CA ASP A 492 17.18 19.69 -18.64
C ASP A 492 16.24 20.86 -18.98
N GLY A 493 15.13 20.99 -18.26
CA GLY A 493 14.12 22.03 -18.48
C GLY A 493 13.22 21.82 -19.69
N SER A 494 13.34 20.70 -20.41
CA SER A 494 12.64 20.49 -21.68
C SER A 494 11.19 20.06 -21.53
N ARG A 495 10.83 19.38 -20.42
CA ARG A 495 9.49 18.83 -20.18
C ARG A 495 9.06 18.96 -18.72
N ILE A 496 7.77 18.82 -18.49
CA ILE A 496 7.15 18.71 -17.16
C ILE A 496 6.36 17.41 -17.16
N VAL A 497 6.64 16.51 -16.21
CA VAL A 497 5.85 15.31 -15.93
C VAL A 497 4.78 15.65 -14.87
N PHE A 498 3.60 15.07 -14.98
CA PHE A 498 2.51 15.32 -14.03
C PHE A 498 1.45 14.21 -14.08
N THR A 499 0.59 14.21 -13.09
CA THR A 499 -0.58 13.32 -12.98
C THR A 499 -1.82 14.03 -13.53
N ARG A 500 -2.58 13.41 -14.43
CA ARG A 500 -3.84 13.92 -14.98
C ARG A 500 -4.97 12.93 -14.77
N ALA A 501 -6.12 13.41 -14.32
CA ALA A 501 -7.34 12.62 -14.29
C ALA A 501 -7.95 12.49 -15.70
N VAL A 502 -8.18 11.26 -16.15
CA VAL A 502 -8.83 10.90 -17.42
C VAL A 502 -9.83 9.80 -17.13
N ASP A 503 -11.10 9.98 -17.49
CA ASP A 503 -12.16 8.97 -17.35
C ASP A 503 -12.26 8.30 -15.97
N ASN A 504 -12.14 9.11 -14.90
CA ASN A 504 -12.09 8.67 -13.50
C ASN A 504 -10.86 7.83 -13.11
N ASN A 505 -9.80 7.86 -13.91
CA ASN A 505 -8.50 7.28 -13.62
C ASN A 505 -7.43 8.37 -13.58
N PHE A 506 -6.28 8.09 -12.96
CA PHE A 506 -5.12 8.96 -13.01
C PHE A 506 -4.00 8.32 -13.81
N ASP A 507 -3.43 9.09 -14.72
CA ASP A 507 -2.32 8.68 -15.56
C ASP A 507 -1.18 9.70 -15.54
N ILE A 508 0.00 9.23 -15.92
CA ILE A 508 1.18 10.06 -16.05
C ILE A 508 1.24 10.67 -17.45
N PHE A 509 1.41 11.98 -17.48
CA PHE A 509 1.56 12.79 -18.69
C PHE A 509 2.85 13.59 -18.66
N THR A 510 3.31 13.99 -19.84
CA THR A 510 4.34 15.03 -19.99
C THR A 510 3.87 16.12 -20.96
N VAL A 511 4.39 17.33 -20.77
CA VAL A 511 4.12 18.49 -21.63
C VAL A 511 5.37 19.36 -21.73
N LYS A 512 5.56 20.07 -22.84
CA LYS A 512 6.61 21.11 -22.93
C LYS A 512 6.24 22.34 -22.08
N PRO A 513 7.23 23.11 -21.61
CA PRO A 513 6.95 24.31 -20.81
C PRO A 513 6.09 25.36 -21.50
N ASP A 514 6.03 25.36 -22.83
CA ASP A 514 5.15 26.25 -23.61
C ASP A 514 3.70 25.75 -23.73
N GLY A 515 3.38 24.59 -23.19
CA GLY A 515 2.06 23.95 -23.25
C GLY A 515 1.84 23.06 -24.47
N THR A 516 2.82 22.92 -25.35
CA THR A 516 2.74 22.07 -26.55
C THR A 516 3.22 20.64 -26.25
N ASP A 517 2.99 19.73 -27.20
CA ASP A 517 3.48 18.34 -27.17
C ASP A 517 3.06 17.58 -25.89
N LEU A 518 1.76 17.64 -25.56
CA LEU A 518 1.16 16.87 -24.49
C LEU A 518 1.19 15.38 -24.85
N GLN A 519 1.79 14.55 -24.00
CA GLN A 519 1.92 13.11 -24.20
C GLN A 519 1.40 12.34 -22.97
N ARG A 520 0.59 11.32 -23.19
CA ARG A 520 0.17 10.36 -22.16
C ARG A 520 1.17 9.21 -22.12
N LEU A 521 1.76 8.95 -20.96
CA LEU A 521 2.80 7.94 -20.79
C LEU A 521 2.24 6.62 -20.22
N THR A 522 1.18 6.69 -19.41
CA THR A 522 0.55 5.50 -18.84
C THR A 522 -0.92 5.41 -19.21
N THR A 523 -1.44 4.18 -19.28
CA THR A 523 -2.83 3.87 -19.65
C THR A 523 -3.36 2.69 -18.84
N SER A 524 -2.74 2.40 -17.71
CA SER A 524 -3.18 1.33 -16.80
C SER A 524 -4.60 1.61 -16.29
N PRO A 525 -5.43 0.59 -16.06
CA PRO A 525 -6.72 0.77 -15.40
C PRO A 525 -6.59 1.19 -13.93
N ALA A 526 -5.42 1.00 -13.32
CA ALA A 526 -5.09 1.51 -12.00
C ALA A 526 -4.63 2.96 -12.04
N ASN A 527 -4.64 3.64 -10.90
CA ASN A 527 -4.16 5.00 -10.84
C ASN A 527 -2.64 5.09 -10.78
N ASP A 528 -2.09 5.95 -11.60
CA ASP A 528 -0.69 6.30 -11.67
C ASP A 528 -0.47 7.73 -11.19
N ALA A 529 0.40 7.93 -10.20
CA ALA A 529 0.61 9.24 -9.59
C ALA A 529 2.05 9.46 -9.10
N HIS A 530 2.35 10.65 -8.59
CA HIS A 530 3.63 11.01 -7.97
C HIS A 530 4.86 10.78 -8.86
N ALA A 531 4.75 11.13 -10.14
CA ALA A 531 5.86 10.96 -11.08
C ALA A 531 6.99 11.95 -10.82
N VAL A 532 8.24 11.46 -10.85
CA VAL A 532 9.47 12.24 -10.71
C VAL A 532 10.50 11.81 -11.74
N TRP A 533 11.32 12.76 -12.20
CA TRP A 533 12.45 12.49 -13.09
C TRP A 533 13.67 11.98 -12.32
N SER A 534 14.44 11.08 -12.93
CA SER A 534 15.83 10.84 -12.50
C SER A 534 16.69 12.09 -12.68
N GLY A 535 17.75 12.22 -11.89
CA GLY A 535 18.64 13.39 -11.95
C GLY A 535 19.35 13.59 -13.30
N ASP A 536 19.51 12.53 -14.10
CA ASP A 536 20.06 12.56 -15.45
C ASP A 536 18.98 12.73 -16.56
N GLY A 537 17.70 12.76 -16.17
CA GLY A 537 16.57 12.94 -17.09
C GLY A 537 16.24 11.72 -17.96
N LYS A 538 16.86 10.56 -17.74
CA LYS A 538 16.65 9.37 -18.58
C LYS A 538 15.42 8.55 -18.17
N PHE A 539 15.04 8.60 -16.89
CA PHE A 539 13.98 7.80 -16.32
C PHE A 539 12.92 8.66 -15.64
N ILE A 540 11.72 8.13 -15.61
CA ILE A 540 10.60 8.62 -14.79
C ILE A 540 10.21 7.51 -13.84
N MET A 541 10.15 7.80 -12.54
CA MET A 541 9.52 6.96 -11.54
C MET A 541 8.14 7.49 -11.20
N TRP A 542 7.23 6.57 -10.91
CA TRP A 542 5.88 6.91 -10.44
C TRP A 542 5.34 5.85 -9.50
N ASN A 543 4.25 6.17 -8.84
CA ASN A 543 3.50 5.22 -8.02
C ASN A 543 2.28 4.72 -8.80
N SER A 544 2.06 3.41 -8.80
CA SER A 544 0.93 2.76 -9.45
C SER A 544 0.23 1.77 -8.53
N GLY A 545 -1.10 1.71 -8.63
CA GLY A 545 -1.89 0.64 -8.03
C GLY A 545 -2.00 -0.61 -8.93
N GLU A 546 -1.38 -0.61 -10.11
CA GLU A 546 -1.38 -1.76 -11.01
C GLU A 546 -0.72 -2.97 -10.34
N TYR A 547 -1.37 -4.12 -10.40
CA TYR A 547 -0.97 -5.36 -9.71
C TYR A 547 -0.88 -5.24 -8.17
N GLY A 548 -1.32 -4.14 -7.59
CA GLY A 548 -1.33 -3.95 -6.14
C GLY A 548 -2.24 -4.97 -5.42
N PHE A 549 -2.00 -5.12 -4.14
CA PHE A 549 -2.67 -6.08 -3.27
C PHE A 549 -4.03 -5.55 -2.81
N ARG A 550 -5.03 -5.50 -3.70
CA ARG A 550 -6.33 -4.81 -3.52
C ARG A 550 -7.34 -5.60 -2.69
N ASP A 551 -6.91 -6.13 -1.58
CA ASP A 551 -7.79 -6.85 -0.68
C ASP A 551 -8.65 -5.90 0.19
N GLU A 552 -9.33 -6.47 1.15
CA GLU A 552 -10.20 -5.76 2.07
C GLU A 552 -9.48 -4.84 3.08
N ALA A 553 -8.14 -4.86 3.16
CA ALA A 553 -7.42 -4.05 4.14
C ALA A 553 -7.69 -2.56 3.98
N ALA A 554 -8.02 -2.11 2.76
CA ALA A 554 -8.48 -0.75 2.53
C ALA A 554 -9.74 -0.35 3.32
N LEU A 555 -10.52 -1.30 3.83
CA LEU A 555 -11.69 -1.02 4.68
C LEU A 555 -11.29 -0.64 6.11
N TYR A 556 -10.17 -1.15 6.60
CA TYR A 556 -9.72 -0.91 7.97
C TYR A 556 -8.41 -0.14 8.08
N ASP A 557 -7.58 -0.08 7.03
CA ASP A 557 -6.40 0.76 6.96
C ASP A 557 -6.74 2.14 6.37
N ASN A 558 -6.25 3.19 7.00
CA ASN A 558 -6.47 4.57 6.55
C ASN A 558 -5.36 5.01 5.59
N SER A 559 -4.95 4.18 4.65
CA SER A 559 -4.00 4.52 3.60
C SER A 559 -4.71 5.14 2.39
N PHE A 560 -4.05 6.04 1.65
CA PHE A 560 -4.66 6.73 0.51
C PHE A 560 -4.72 5.87 -0.74
N GLN A 561 -3.69 5.12 -0.97
CA GLN A 561 -3.55 4.22 -2.10
C GLN A 561 -3.13 2.85 -1.56
N PRO A 562 -4.11 2.06 -1.08
CA PRO A 562 -3.76 0.74 -0.60
C PRO A 562 -3.01 0.00 -1.71
N TYR A 563 -1.83 -0.53 -1.35
CA TYR A 563 -1.02 -1.39 -2.21
C TYR A 563 -0.43 -0.72 -3.45
N GLY A 564 -0.16 0.57 -3.39
CA GLY A 564 0.61 1.25 -4.43
C GLY A 564 2.06 0.79 -4.41
N SER A 565 2.61 0.49 -5.59
CA SER A 565 4.01 0.17 -5.78
C SER A 565 4.72 1.25 -6.57
N ASN A 566 6.03 1.39 -6.38
CA ASN A 566 6.84 2.27 -7.21
C ASN A 566 7.25 1.56 -8.50
N TRP A 567 7.17 2.27 -9.60
CA TRP A 567 7.49 1.85 -10.95
C TRP A 567 8.50 2.78 -11.59
N ILE A 568 9.18 2.30 -12.63
CA ILE A 568 10.12 3.08 -13.44
C ILE A 568 9.88 2.83 -14.93
N MET A 569 10.07 3.87 -15.73
CA MET A 569 10.06 3.82 -17.20
C MET A 569 11.14 4.72 -17.77
N ASP A 570 11.49 4.50 -19.03
CA ASP A 570 12.30 5.47 -19.78
C ASP A 570 11.57 6.82 -19.91
N ALA A 571 12.30 7.89 -20.11
CA ALA A 571 11.76 9.25 -20.28
C ALA A 571 10.69 9.38 -21.38
N ASN A 572 10.69 8.46 -22.35
CA ASN A 572 9.73 8.41 -23.46
C ASN A 572 8.49 7.54 -23.15
N GLY A 573 8.36 6.99 -21.95
CA GLY A 573 7.24 6.14 -21.54
C GLY A 573 7.39 4.65 -21.86
N MET A 574 8.54 4.24 -22.41
CA MET A 574 8.83 2.84 -22.74
C MET A 574 9.46 2.07 -21.56
N ASN A 575 9.57 0.76 -21.68
CA ASN A 575 10.29 -0.13 -20.74
C ASN A 575 9.79 0.00 -19.29
N LYS A 576 8.46 0.05 -19.11
CA LYS A 576 7.84 0.11 -17.78
C LYS A 576 8.13 -1.17 -16.99
N ARG A 577 8.55 -1.01 -15.74
CA ARG A 577 8.73 -2.13 -14.81
C ARG A 577 8.46 -1.71 -13.37
N GLN A 578 7.95 -2.64 -12.58
CA GLN A 578 7.74 -2.47 -11.15
C GLN A 578 9.08 -2.51 -10.39
N LEU A 579 9.24 -1.67 -9.38
CA LEU A 579 10.44 -1.59 -8.54
C LEU A 579 10.23 -2.14 -7.15
N THR A 580 9.04 -2.00 -6.59
CA THR A 580 8.73 -2.45 -5.23
C THR A 580 7.49 -3.31 -5.21
N GLU A 581 7.48 -4.28 -4.30
CA GLU A 581 6.33 -5.13 -4.02
C GLU A 581 6.12 -5.17 -2.51
N SER A 582 4.98 -4.68 -2.02
CA SER A 582 4.69 -4.73 -0.59
C SER A 582 3.19 -4.75 -0.33
N HIS A 583 2.83 -5.14 0.90
CA HIS A 583 1.46 -5.06 1.39
C HIS A 583 1.02 -3.60 1.67
N TRP A 584 1.96 -2.67 1.70
CA TRP A 584 1.73 -1.27 2.08
C TRP A 584 1.72 -0.34 0.86
N GLU A 585 1.30 0.89 1.06
CA GLU A 585 1.43 1.92 0.03
C GLU A 585 2.87 2.41 -0.04
N ASP A 586 3.61 2.00 -1.06
CA ASP A 586 4.93 2.52 -1.42
C ASP A 586 4.76 3.67 -2.42
N SER A 587 5.05 4.88 -2.01
CA SER A 587 4.75 6.07 -2.82
C SER A 587 5.80 7.17 -2.71
N MET A 588 5.60 8.24 -3.45
CA MET A 588 6.43 9.45 -3.43
C MET A 588 7.92 9.13 -3.59
N PRO A 589 8.32 8.42 -4.66
CA PRO A 589 9.71 8.10 -4.88
C PRO A 589 10.54 9.35 -5.13
N CYS A 590 11.81 9.31 -4.71
CA CYS A 590 12.78 10.36 -4.98
C CYS A 590 14.16 9.73 -5.20
N PHE A 591 14.81 10.09 -6.30
CA PHE A 591 16.22 9.74 -6.50
C PHE A 591 17.10 10.58 -5.58
N ALA A 592 17.99 9.94 -4.83
CA ALA A 592 19.02 10.68 -4.11
C ALA A 592 20.01 11.27 -5.10
N SER A 593 20.13 12.60 -5.08
CA SER A 593 21.10 13.32 -5.93
C SER A 593 22.47 13.29 -5.26
N GLY A 594 23.51 12.81 -5.96
CA GLY A 594 24.88 12.89 -5.54
C GLY A 594 25.67 11.59 -5.73
N PRO A 595 27.01 11.66 -5.83
CA PRO A 595 27.81 10.44 -5.81
C PRO A 595 27.68 9.80 -4.43
N HIS A 596 27.04 8.66 -4.37
CA HIS A 596 27.01 7.84 -3.17
C HIS A 596 28.44 7.32 -2.93
N ARG A 597 29.11 7.92 -1.95
CA ARG A 597 30.38 7.42 -1.39
C ARG A 597 30.10 6.75 -0.06
#